data_abc0bb8af8f55a3cd799f9aff1134961
#
_entry.id   abc0bb8af8f55a3cd799f9aff1134961
#
_cell.length_a   1.000
_cell.length_b   1.000
_cell.length_c   1.000
_cell.angle_alpha   90.00
_cell.angle_beta   90.00
_cell.angle_gamma   90.00
#
_symmetry.space_group_name_H-M   'P 1'
#
loop_
_entity.id
_entity.type
_entity.pdbx_description
1 polymer ?
#
loop_
_entity_poly.entity_id
_entity_poly.type
_entity_poly.pdbx_seq_one_letter_code
_entity_poly.pdbx_strand_id
1 'polypeptide(L)'
;MLLAGQKVVVVGGSSGIGLSTAELAKSEGADVTIASRNAERLKAAAEKLGVKSKPADVTSDESVAQLFQHCGVVNHVVVTAAQLRTGPFKTVPMEDVRATMEAKFWGAWRVARAAQIKPGGSLTLVSGFLSVRPRPAAAIVAATNGALESLARSLALELAPVRVNAISPGIIDTPIRAAMPEAARREMLAKAAAALPVGRVGLGEDIARQILTFMTVGFATGSVVYLDGGGLVV
;
A
#
# COMPACT_ATOMS: atom_id res chain seq x y z
N MET A 1 -8.80 22.03 3.24
CA MET A 1 -8.18 20.81 3.79
C MET A 1 -9.25 19.72 3.83
N LEU A 2 -9.09 18.73 2.97
CA LEU A 2 -10.09 17.67 2.74
C LEU A 2 -10.21 16.67 3.91
N LEU A 3 -9.17 16.55 4.73
CA LEU A 3 -9.09 15.60 5.86
C LEU A 3 -8.98 16.29 7.22
N ALA A 4 -9.39 17.56 7.34
CA ALA A 4 -9.28 18.32 8.59
C ALA A 4 -9.93 17.57 9.77
N GLY A 5 -9.16 17.32 10.84
CA GLY A 5 -9.62 16.62 12.04
C GLY A 5 -9.85 15.13 11.88
N GLN A 6 -9.53 14.53 10.74
CA GLN A 6 -9.66 13.09 10.51
C GLN A 6 -8.37 12.36 10.88
N LYS A 7 -8.51 11.20 11.51
CA LYS A 7 -7.40 10.32 11.86
C LYS A 7 -7.11 9.34 10.71
N VAL A 8 -5.86 9.33 10.26
CA VAL A 8 -5.38 8.45 9.17
C VAL A 8 -4.24 7.57 9.69
N VAL A 9 -4.35 6.26 9.51
CA VAL A 9 -3.28 5.30 9.81
C VAL A 9 -2.71 4.76 8.51
N VAL A 10 -1.38 4.89 8.32
CA VAL A 10 -0.68 4.37 7.14
C VAL A 10 0.28 3.26 7.56
N VAL A 11 -0.11 2.01 7.31
CA VAL A 11 0.71 0.82 7.56
C VAL A 11 1.64 0.59 6.37
N GLY A 12 2.95 0.68 6.62
CA GLY A 12 3.98 0.77 5.58
C GLY A 12 4.37 2.24 5.29
N GLY A 13 4.05 3.18 6.20
CA GLY A 13 4.20 4.63 6.02
C GLY A 13 5.61 5.19 6.10
N SER A 14 6.65 4.37 6.30
CA SER A 14 8.04 4.85 6.45
C SER A 14 8.79 5.06 5.14
N SER A 15 8.23 4.70 3.98
CA SER A 15 8.87 4.88 2.68
C SER A 15 7.89 4.75 1.51
N GLY A 16 8.32 5.17 0.31
CA GLY A 16 7.60 4.97 -0.96
C GLY A 16 6.16 5.47 -0.92
N ILE A 17 5.24 4.69 -1.47
CA ILE A 17 3.82 5.05 -1.58
C ILE A 17 3.22 5.43 -0.22
N GLY A 18 3.54 4.66 0.84
CA GLY A 18 3.01 4.94 2.18
C GLY A 18 3.49 6.27 2.74
N LEU A 19 4.77 6.61 2.55
CA LEU A 19 5.32 7.90 2.97
C LEU A 19 4.66 9.06 2.21
N SER A 20 4.54 8.96 0.89
CA SER A 20 3.85 9.98 0.08
C SER A 20 2.37 10.13 0.46
N THR A 21 1.72 9.01 0.82
CA THR A 21 0.33 9.05 1.32
C THR A 21 0.23 9.76 2.67
N ALA A 22 1.16 9.49 3.58
CA ALA A 22 1.19 10.15 4.89
C ALA A 22 1.45 11.66 4.77
N GLU A 23 2.38 12.04 3.90
CA GLU A 23 2.70 13.44 3.59
C GLU A 23 1.49 14.18 3.03
N LEU A 24 0.83 13.61 2.02
CA LEU A 24 -0.36 14.22 1.41
C LEU A 24 -1.54 14.29 2.40
N ALA A 25 -1.80 13.21 3.16
CA ALA A 25 -2.86 13.22 4.15
C ALA A 25 -2.64 14.30 5.22
N LYS A 26 -1.38 14.47 5.68
CA LYS A 26 -1.01 15.55 6.60
C LYS A 26 -1.24 16.94 6.00
N SER A 27 -0.82 17.18 4.76
CA SER A 27 -1.02 18.48 4.09
C SER A 27 -2.50 18.80 3.91
N GLU A 28 -3.36 17.78 3.88
CA GLU A 28 -4.81 17.92 3.86
C GLU A 28 -5.47 18.02 5.26
N GLY A 29 -4.65 18.17 6.30
CA GLY A 29 -5.12 18.46 7.67
C GLY A 29 -5.45 17.23 8.52
N ALA A 30 -5.05 16.02 8.09
CA ALA A 30 -5.26 14.81 8.87
C ALA A 30 -4.32 14.71 10.09
N ASP A 31 -4.81 14.09 11.17
CA ASP A 31 -3.98 13.53 12.25
C ASP A 31 -3.44 12.17 11.82
N VAL A 32 -2.19 12.16 11.34
CA VAL A 32 -1.59 10.99 10.71
C VAL A 32 -0.75 10.20 11.71
N THR A 33 -0.95 8.88 11.72
CA THR A 33 -0.05 7.91 12.36
C THR A 33 0.53 6.99 11.30
N ILE A 34 1.86 6.91 11.22
CA ILE A 34 2.55 5.95 10.34
C ILE A 34 3.04 4.74 11.13
N ALA A 35 2.99 3.57 10.50
CA ALA A 35 3.48 2.33 11.11
C ALA A 35 4.37 1.55 10.14
N SER A 36 5.45 0.94 10.65
CA SER A 36 6.31 0.00 9.91
C SER A 36 7.21 -0.78 10.88
N ARG A 37 7.87 -1.84 10.37
CA ARG A 37 8.74 -2.72 11.18
C ARG A 37 10.06 -2.08 11.61
N ASN A 38 10.71 -1.33 10.72
CA ASN A 38 12.00 -0.71 11.02
C ASN A 38 11.78 0.56 11.82
N ALA A 39 12.06 0.49 13.13
CA ALA A 39 11.81 1.56 14.08
C ALA A 39 12.62 2.84 13.80
N GLU A 40 13.89 2.71 13.38
CA GLU A 40 14.76 3.86 13.10
C GLU A 40 14.28 4.64 11.88
N ARG A 41 14.03 3.93 10.75
CA ARG A 41 13.50 4.55 9.54
C ARG A 41 12.10 5.14 9.77
N LEU A 42 11.28 4.47 10.58
CA LEU A 42 9.97 4.96 10.95
C LEU A 42 10.05 6.26 11.75
N LYS A 43 10.93 6.31 12.75
CA LYS A 43 11.18 7.51 13.56
C LYS A 43 11.65 8.67 12.70
N ALA A 44 12.66 8.46 11.86
CA ALA A 44 13.16 9.49 10.94
C ALA A 44 12.09 10.02 9.98
N ALA A 45 11.23 9.14 9.44
CA ALA A 45 10.11 9.54 8.58
C ALA A 45 9.07 10.36 9.36
N ALA A 46 8.74 9.94 10.59
CA ALA A 46 7.77 10.62 11.44
C ALA A 46 8.25 12.02 11.85
N GLU A 47 9.53 12.16 12.23
CA GLU A 47 10.15 13.44 12.57
C GLU A 47 10.16 14.38 11.37
N LYS A 48 10.60 13.89 10.19
CA LYS A 48 10.62 14.66 8.95
C LYS A 48 9.23 15.20 8.58
N LEU A 49 8.20 14.38 8.71
CA LEU A 49 6.82 14.76 8.39
C LEU A 49 6.14 15.49 9.54
N GLY A 50 6.64 15.40 10.78
CA GLY A 50 5.97 15.89 11.99
C GLY A 50 4.62 15.16 12.22
N VAL A 51 4.62 13.83 12.13
CA VAL A 51 3.44 12.96 12.34
C VAL A 51 3.72 11.95 13.45
N LYS A 52 2.66 11.30 13.94
CA LYS A 52 2.78 10.22 14.93
C LYS A 52 3.33 8.95 14.29
N SER A 53 3.99 8.13 15.10
CA SER A 53 4.47 6.82 14.64
C SER A 53 4.32 5.75 15.70
N LYS A 54 4.08 4.51 15.25
CA LYS A 54 4.03 3.32 16.10
C LYS A 54 4.70 2.16 15.35
N PRO A 55 5.79 1.56 15.86
CA PRO A 55 6.34 0.34 15.27
C PRO A 55 5.28 -0.76 15.20
N ALA A 56 5.17 -1.43 14.06
CA ALA A 56 4.28 -2.57 13.89
C ALA A 56 4.79 -3.53 12.82
N ASP A 57 4.67 -4.82 13.10
CA ASP A 57 4.92 -5.91 12.15
C ASP A 57 3.59 -6.52 11.73
N VAL A 58 3.26 -6.42 10.45
CA VAL A 58 2.01 -6.96 9.89
C VAL A 58 1.97 -8.49 9.87
N THR A 59 3.09 -9.16 10.14
CA THR A 59 3.15 -10.63 10.25
C THR A 59 2.85 -11.13 11.66
N SER A 60 2.63 -10.23 12.63
CA SER A 60 2.29 -10.54 14.01
C SER A 60 0.90 -10.00 14.37
N ASP A 61 0.01 -10.91 14.75
CA ASP A 61 -1.35 -10.55 15.23
C ASP A 61 -1.29 -9.60 16.42
N GLU A 62 -0.41 -9.88 17.38
CA GLU A 62 -0.23 -9.07 18.59
C GLU A 62 0.27 -7.66 18.24
N SER A 63 1.27 -7.55 17.36
CA SER A 63 1.83 -6.26 16.93
C SER A 63 0.79 -5.38 16.24
N VAL A 64 -0.05 -5.97 15.39
CA VAL A 64 -1.14 -5.27 14.71
C VAL A 64 -2.23 -4.87 15.71
N ALA A 65 -2.59 -5.73 16.66
CA ALA A 65 -3.55 -5.40 17.71
C ALA A 65 -3.07 -4.22 18.58
N GLN A 66 -1.80 -4.22 18.99
CA GLN A 66 -1.18 -3.11 19.74
C GLN A 66 -1.16 -1.80 18.95
N LEU A 67 -0.97 -1.86 17.62
CA LEU A 67 -1.06 -0.66 16.77
C LEU A 67 -2.45 -0.03 16.86
N PHE A 68 -3.50 -0.82 16.67
CA PHE A 68 -4.86 -0.27 16.66
C PHE A 68 -5.40 0.03 18.06
N GLN A 69 -4.93 -0.65 19.09
CA GLN A 69 -5.17 -0.24 20.47
C GLN A 69 -4.59 1.16 20.75
N HIS A 70 -3.39 1.44 20.24
CA HIS A 70 -2.76 2.76 20.37
C HIS A 70 -3.49 3.85 19.56
N CYS A 71 -3.92 3.55 18.31
CA CYS A 71 -4.60 4.52 17.45
C CYS A 71 -6.05 4.78 17.85
N GLY A 72 -6.71 3.79 18.49
CA GLY A 72 -8.14 3.82 18.78
C GLY A 72 -8.97 3.85 17.50
N VAL A 73 -10.14 4.49 17.59
CA VAL A 73 -11.03 4.64 16.44
C VAL A 73 -10.48 5.67 15.46
N VAL A 74 -10.40 5.31 14.17
CA VAL A 74 -9.81 6.12 13.10
C VAL A 74 -10.80 6.35 11.95
N ASN A 75 -10.51 7.31 11.07
CA ASN A 75 -11.33 7.57 9.89
C ASN A 75 -10.86 6.75 8.68
N HIS A 76 -9.54 6.65 8.48
CA HIS A 76 -8.99 6.00 7.30
C HIS A 76 -7.78 5.12 7.65
N VAL A 77 -7.70 3.96 7.01
CA VAL A 77 -6.56 3.06 7.10
C VAL A 77 -6.06 2.77 5.70
N VAL A 78 -4.74 2.86 5.52
CA VAL A 78 -4.05 2.53 4.26
C VAL A 78 -3.01 1.46 4.52
N VAL A 79 -3.03 0.38 3.73
CA VAL A 79 -2.09 -0.73 3.84
C VAL A 79 -1.20 -0.76 2.62
N THR A 80 0.04 -0.31 2.79
CA THR A 80 1.09 -0.35 1.77
C THR A 80 2.22 -1.32 2.13
N ALA A 81 2.16 -1.91 3.33
CA ALA A 81 3.17 -2.85 3.82
C ALA A 81 3.25 -4.08 2.91
N ALA A 82 4.45 -4.39 2.45
CA ALA A 82 4.70 -5.54 1.61
C ALA A 82 6.15 -6.02 1.75
N GLN A 83 6.34 -7.32 1.57
CA GLN A 83 7.63 -7.93 1.30
C GLN A 83 7.46 -8.74 0.01
N LEU A 84 8.12 -8.30 -1.05
CA LEU A 84 7.97 -8.93 -2.36
C LEU A 84 9.22 -9.75 -2.67
N ARG A 85 9.03 -11.06 -2.85
CA ARG A 85 10.04 -11.98 -3.32
C ARG A 85 9.64 -12.47 -4.71
N THR A 86 10.59 -12.55 -5.60
CA THR A 86 10.36 -12.98 -6.98
C THR A 86 11.40 -14.04 -7.35
N GLY A 87 11.04 -14.93 -8.26
CA GLY A 87 11.93 -15.98 -8.75
C GLY A 87 11.20 -16.91 -9.72
N PRO A 88 11.94 -17.70 -10.51
CA PRO A 88 11.33 -18.65 -11.44
C PRO A 88 10.43 -19.64 -10.69
N PHE A 89 9.24 -19.90 -11.20
CA PHE A 89 8.19 -20.66 -10.53
C PHE A 89 8.64 -22.00 -9.94
N LYS A 90 9.45 -22.75 -10.70
CA LYS A 90 9.90 -24.10 -10.29
C LYS A 90 11.02 -24.09 -9.25
N THR A 91 11.72 -22.96 -9.06
CA THR A 91 12.94 -22.92 -8.24
C THR A 91 12.89 -21.83 -7.13
N VAL A 92 11.89 -20.96 -7.13
CA VAL A 92 11.73 -19.99 -6.04
C VAL A 92 11.53 -20.75 -4.72
N PRO A 93 12.28 -20.42 -3.65
CA PRO A 93 12.12 -21.07 -2.35
C PRO A 93 10.70 -20.90 -1.81
N MET A 94 10.12 -21.98 -1.28
CA MET A 94 8.77 -21.93 -0.72
C MET A 94 8.66 -21.01 0.49
N GLU A 95 9.75 -20.76 1.20
CA GLU A 95 9.83 -19.76 2.27
C GLU A 95 9.60 -18.34 1.74
N ASP A 96 10.17 -17.98 0.58
CA ASP A 96 9.96 -16.68 -0.08
C ASP A 96 8.52 -16.52 -0.59
N VAL A 97 7.93 -17.62 -1.08
CA VAL A 97 6.51 -17.67 -1.49
C VAL A 97 5.61 -17.38 -0.29
N ARG A 98 5.84 -18.10 0.83
CA ARG A 98 5.08 -17.90 2.08
C ARG A 98 5.30 -16.51 2.66
N ALA A 99 6.54 -16.02 2.71
CA ALA A 99 6.86 -14.69 3.23
C ALA A 99 6.16 -13.56 2.44
N THR A 100 6.02 -13.71 1.12
CA THR A 100 5.29 -12.75 0.28
C THR A 100 3.80 -12.72 0.62
N MET A 101 3.15 -13.88 0.72
CA MET A 101 1.75 -13.99 1.12
C MET A 101 1.55 -13.47 2.56
N GLU A 102 2.44 -13.86 3.46
CA GLU A 102 2.37 -13.51 4.88
C GLU A 102 2.41 -12.01 5.10
N ALA A 103 3.39 -11.34 4.50
CA ALA A 103 3.56 -9.91 4.71
C ALA A 103 2.51 -9.07 3.96
N LYS A 104 2.06 -9.50 2.79
CA LYS A 104 1.20 -8.66 1.96
C LYS A 104 -0.28 -9.01 2.10
N PHE A 105 -0.66 -10.29 1.95
CA PHE A 105 -2.07 -10.71 2.04
C PHE A 105 -2.52 -10.86 3.50
N TRP A 106 -1.85 -11.73 4.25
CA TRP A 106 -2.22 -11.95 5.66
C TRP A 106 -1.98 -10.71 6.51
N GLY A 107 -0.95 -9.92 6.19
CA GLY A 107 -0.75 -8.62 6.81
C GLY A 107 -1.92 -7.66 6.60
N ALA A 108 -2.43 -7.55 5.38
CA ALA A 108 -3.60 -6.73 5.08
C ALA A 108 -4.87 -7.26 5.77
N TRP A 109 -5.04 -8.57 5.82
CA TRP A 109 -6.13 -9.23 6.54
C TRP A 109 -6.13 -8.89 8.03
N ARG A 110 -4.95 -9.02 8.70
CA ARG A 110 -4.81 -8.67 10.13
C ARG A 110 -5.14 -7.21 10.38
N VAL A 111 -4.64 -6.32 9.53
CA VAL A 111 -4.91 -4.88 9.63
C VAL A 111 -6.41 -4.61 9.48
N ALA A 112 -7.06 -5.17 8.47
CA ALA A 112 -8.49 -5.01 8.25
C ALA A 112 -9.32 -5.51 9.44
N ARG A 113 -8.92 -6.64 10.03
CA ARG A 113 -9.60 -7.24 11.18
C ARG A 113 -9.45 -6.45 12.48
N ALA A 114 -8.27 -5.86 12.71
CA ALA A 114 -7.95 -5.16 13.96
C ALA A 114 -8.36 -3.68 13.94
N ALA A 115 -8.50 -3.09 12.77
CA ALA A 115 -8.77 -1.66 12.61
C ALA A 115 -10.21 -1.32 13.04
N GLN A 116 -10.35 -0.33 13.92
CA GLN A 116 -11.64 0.25 14.28
C GLN A 116 -11.87 1.51 13.45
N ILE A 117 -12.54 1.35 12.32
CA ILE A 117 -12.79 2.44 11.37
C ILE A 117 -14.20 2.99 11.60
N LYS A 118 -14.34 4.33 11.66
CA LYS A 118 -15.64 5.00 11.82
C LYS A 118 -16.57 4.67 10.64
N PRO A 119 -17.89 4.58 10.86
CA PRO A 119 -18.87 4.56 9.78
C PRO A 119 -18.59 5.67 8.74
N GLY A 120 -18.62 5.33 7.45
CA GLY A 120 -18.29 6.27 6.37
C GLY A 120 -16.79 6.50 6.14
N GLY A 121 -15.92 5.99 7.02
CA GLY A 121 -14.47 5.98 6.81
C GLY A 121 -14.03 5.03 5.70
N SER A 122 -12.72 4.81 5.53
CA SER A 122 -12.23 3.94 4.47
C SER A 122 -11.02 3.09 4.86
N LEU A 123 -10.94 1.90 4.24
CA LEU A 123 -9.77 1.04 4.16
C LEU A 123 -9.28 1.01 2.72
N THR A 124 -7.99 1.30 2.49
CA THR A 124 -7.38 1.20 1.16
C THR A 124 -6.25 0.18 1.17
N LEU A 125 -6.33 -0.81 0.27
CA LEU A 125 -5.31 -1.85 0.08
C LEU A 125 -4.47 -1.51 -1.16
N VAL A 126 -3.15 -1.69 -1.07
CA VAL A 126 -2.25 -1.50 -2.22
C VAL A 126 -1.88 -2.86 -2.79
N SER A 127 -2.43 -3.20 -3.96
CA SER A 127 -2.14 -4.41 -4.71
C SER A 127 -0.95 -4.21 -5.69
N GLY A 128 -1.15 -4.33 -6.96
CA GLY A 128 -0.19 -4.09 -8.03
C GLY A 128 -0.61 -4.75 -9.34
N PHE A 129 -0.35 -4.11 -10.46
CA PHE A 129 -0.85 -4.46 -11.80
C PHE A 129 -0.47 -5.86 -12.31
N LEU A 130 0.47 -6.54 -11.63
CA LEU A 130 0.81 -7.94 -11.93
C LEU A 130 -0.36 -8.91 -11.72
N SER A 131 -1.40 -8.54 -11.01
CA SER A 131 -2.66 -9.31 -10.89
C SER A 131 -3.32 -9.55 -12.24
N VAL A 132 -3.24 -8.57 -13.15
CA VAL A 132 -3.89 -8.60 -14.48
C VAL A 132 -2.89 -8.61 -15.64
N ARG A 133 -1.65 -8.18 -15.41
CA ARG A 133 -0.55 -8.26 -16.38
C ARG A 133 0.66 -8.97 -15.76
N PRO A 134 0.61 -10.29 -15.61
CA PRO A 134 1.68 -11.06 -15.00
C PRO A 134 2.94 -11.05 -15.89
N ARG A 135 4.08 -11.32 -15.26
CA ARG A 135 5.36 -11.50 -15.94
C ARG A 135 6.09 -12.73 -15.41
N PRO A 136 7.05 -13.30 -16.17
CA PRO A 136 7.89 -14.39 -15.69
C PRO A 136 8.54 -14.05 -14.34
N ALA A 137 8.76 -15.07 -13.51
CA ALA A 137 9.37 -15.01 -12.19
C ALA A 137 8.60 -14.16 -11.15
N ALA A 138 7.34 -13.82 -11.39
CA ALA A 138 6.53 -13.01 -10.47
C ALA A 138 5.18 -13.64 -10.10
N ALA A 139 5.03 -14.95 -10.27
CA ALA A 139 3.76 -15.66 -10.07
C ALA A 139 3.17 -15.44 -8.66
N ILE A 140 3.98 -15.52 -7.61
CA ILE A 140 3.49 -15.30 -6.24
C ILE A 140 3.03 -13.87 -6.02
N VAL A 141 3.73 -12.88 -6.58
CA VAL A 141 3.33 -11.46 -6.45
C VAL A 141 2.04 -11.20 -7.20
N ALA A 142 1.87 -11.78 -8.39
CA ALA A 142 0.63 -11.70 -9.18
C ALA A 142 -0.56 -12.29 -8.42
N ALA A 143 -0.40 -13.52 -7.90
CA ALA A 143 -1.43 -14.20 -7.10
C ALA A 143 -1.81 -13.40 -5.84
N THR A 144 -0.81 -12.88 -5.11
CA THR A 144 -1.04 -12.08 -3.90
C THR A 144 -1.78 -10.78 -4.21
N ASN A 145 -1.44 -10.11 -5.32
CA ASN A 145 -2.13 -8.90 -5.75
C ASN A 145 -3.60 -9.19 -6.11
N GLY A 146 -3.86 -10.26 -6.88
CA GLY A 146 -5.23 -10.68 -7.20
C GLY A 146 -6.06 -11.04 -5.97
N ALA A 147 -5.44 -11.70 -4.99
CA ALA A 147 -6.07 -12.01 -3.72
C ALA A 147 -6.47 -10.73 -2.95
N LEU A 148 -5.61 -9.70 -2.92
CA LEU A 148 -5.94 -8.42 -2.29
C LEU A 148 -7.07 -7.67 -2.99
N GLU A 149 -7.12 -7.72 -4.32
CA GLU A 149 -8.19 -7.09 -5.09
C GLU A 149 -9.54 -7.77 -4.84
N SER A 150 -9.55 -9.09 -4.73
CA SER A 150 -10.73 -9.86 -4.34
C SER A 150 -11.14 -9.58 -2.89
N LEU A 151 -10.16 -9.54 -1.97
CA LEU A 151 -10.40 -9.21 -0.57
C LEU A 151 -11.03 -7.81 -0.41
N ALA A 152 -10.57 -6.81 -1.16
CA ALA A 152 -11.14 -5.47 -1.09
C ALA A 152 -12.62 -5.45 -1.48
N ARG A 153 -13.02 -6.22 -2.49
CA ARG A 153 -14.44 -6.34 -2.91
C ARG A 153 -15.29 -7.03 -1.83
N SER A 154 -14.78 -8.12 -1.24
CA SER A 154 -15.49 -8.84 -0.17
C SER A 154 -15.66 -7.97 1.08
N LEU A 155 -14.58 -7.31 1.51
CA LEU A 155 -14.61 -6.44 2.68
C LEU A 155 -15.48 -5.20 2.49
N ALA A 156 -15.68 -4.73 1.26
CA ALA A 156 -16.61 -3.63 0.98
C ALA A 156 -18.06 -3.97 1.32
N LEU A 157 -18.41 -5.27 1.30
CA LEU A 157 -19.73 -5.77 1.72
C LEU A 157 -19.74 -6.03 3.24
N GLU A 158 -18.72 -6.72 3.74
CA GLU A 158 -18.69 -7.18 5.14
C GLU A 158 -18.48 -6.05 6.16
N LEU A 159 -17.76 -4.98 5.77
CA LEU A 159 -17.43 -3.85 6.65
C LEU A 159 -18.35 -2.63 6.44
N ALA A 160 -19.38 -2.74 5.58
CA ALA A 160 -20.30 -1.63 5.34
C ALA A 160 -20.87 -1.07 6.66
N PRO A 161 -20.93 0.25 6.86
CA PRO A 161 -20.73 1.34 5.89
C PRO A 161 -19.28 1.85 5.77
N VAL A 162 -18.26 1.12 6.25
CA VAL A 162 -16.86 1.41 5.96
C VAL A 162 -16.57 1.08 4.49
N ARG A 163 -15.97 2.02 3.76
CA ARG A 163 -15.66 1.84 2.34
C ARG A 163 -14.31 1.14 2.19
N VAL A 164 -14.24 0.12 1.34
CA VAL A 164 -13.02 -0.61 1.10
C VAL A 164 -12.69 -0.61 -0.39
N ASN A 165 -11.47 -0.17 -0.74
CA ASN A 165 -11.01 -0.09 -2.12
C ASN A 165 -9.57 -0.63 -2.24
N ALA A 166 -9.18 -1.00 -3.44
CA ALA A 166 -7.80 -1.33 -3.77
C ALA A 166 -7.26 -0.38 -4.84
N ILE A 167 -5.98 -0.02 -4.70
CA ILE A 167 -5.22 0.59 -5.77
C ILE A 167 -4.19 -0.41 -6.29
N SER A 168 -4.06 -0.50 -7.60
CA SER A 168 -3.18 -1.44 -8.30
C SER A 168 -2.15 -0.64 -9.12
N PRO A 169 -0.99 -0.28 -8.49
CA PRO A 169 0.03 0.53 -9.15
C PRO A 169 0.76 -0.25 -10.24
N GLY A 170 1.18 0.49 -11.27
CA GLY A 170 2.16 0.03 -12.26
C GLY A 170 3.59 0.09 -11.74
N ILE A 171 4.51 0.49 -12.60
CA ILE A 171 5.92 0.70 -12.21
C ILE A 171 6.07 2.06 -11.55
N ILE A 172 6.30 2.03 -10.24
CA ILE A 172 6.47 3.22 -9.41
C ILE A 172 7.93 3.33 -8.95
N ASP A 173 8.54 4.49 -9.07
CA ASP A 173 9.87 4.74 -8.53
C ASP A 173 9.79 4.92 -7.01
N THR A 174 10.19 3.86 -6.32
CA THR A 174 10.16 3.78 -4.85
C THR A 174 11.39 3.03 -4.33
N PRO A 175 11.73 3.19 -3.03
CA PRO A 175 12.85 2.47 -2.41
C PRO A 175 12.74 0.94 -2.39
N ILE A 176 11.63 0.36 -2.83
CA ILE A 176 11.48 -1.11 -2.93
C ILE A 176 12.56 -1.74 -3.81
N ARG A 177 13.20 -0.95 -4.68
CA ARG A 177 14.31 -1.34 -5.55
C ARG A 177 15.67 -0.79 -5.10
N ALA A 178 15.78 -0.31 -3.85
CA ALA A 178 17.02 0.28 -3.33
C ALA A 178 18.21 -0.70 -3.28
N ALA A 179 17.94 -2.01 -3.29
CA ALA A 179 18.98 -3.03 -3.37
C ALA A 179 19.60 -3.20 -4.78
N MET A 180 18.99 -2.62 -5.82
CA MET A 180 19.56 -2.64 -7.16
C MET A 180 20.70 -1.62 -7.27
N PRO A 181 21.79 -1.93 -8.02
CA PRO A 181 22.78 -0.93 -8.40
C PRO A 181 22.11 0.26 -9.08
N GLU A 182 22.54 1.49 -8.75
CA GLU A 182 21.86 2.71 -9.21
C GLU A 182 21.78 2.82 -10.74
N ALA A 183 22.85 2.44 -11.44
CA ALA A 183 22.88 2.45 -12.91
C ALA A 183 21.83 1.49 -13.50
N ALA A 184 21.74 0.26 -12.98
CA ALA A 184 20.75 -0.73 -13.42
C ALA A 184 19.32 -0.29 -13.11
N ARG A 185 19.11 0.36 -11.95
CA ARG A 185 17.80 0.91 -11.59
C ARG A 185 17.40 2.02 -12.56
N ARG A 186 18.29 2.96 -12.87
CA ARG A 186 18.03 4.06 -13.81
C ARG A 186 17.71 3.54 -15.21
N GLU A 187 18.49 2.59 -15.71
CA GLU A 187 18.25 1.97 -17.02
C GLU A 187 16.88 1.27 -17.07
N MET A 188 16.55 0.48 -16.04
CA MET A 188 15.26 -0.20 -15.92
C MET A 188 14.10 0.80 -15.91
N LEU A 189 14.19 1.88 -15.15
CA LEU A 189 13.16 2.91 -15.07
C LEU A 189 13.01 3.67 -16.39
N ALA A 190 14.12 4.00 -17.07
CA ALA A 190 14.12 4.67 -18.37
C ALA A 190 13.46 3.78 -19.44
N LYS A 191 13.81 2.48 -19.49
CA LYS A 191 13.19 1.51 -20.40
C LYS A 191 11.69 1.38 -20.12
N ALA A 192 11.29 1.32 -18.85
CA ALA A 192 9.89 1.27 -18.46
C ALA A 192 9.14 2.54 -18.88
N ALA A 193 9.72 3.72 -18.65
CA ALA A 193 9.14 5.00 -19.04
C ALA A 193 8.88 5.09 -20.55
N ALA A 194 9.85 4.65 -21.36
CA ALA A 194 9.75 4.65 -22.82
C ALA A 194 8.64 3.72 -23.35
N ALA A 195 8.30 2.66 -22.61
CA ALA A 195 7.25 1.73 -22.98
C ALA A 195 5.84 2.14 -22.53
N LEU A 196 5.73 3.11 -21.60
CA LEU A 196 4.44 3.53 -21.07
C LEU A 196 3.82 4.66 -21.92
N PRO A 197 2.51 4.63 -22.21
CA PRO A 197 1.81 5.71 -22.93
C PRO A 197 2.01 7.11 -22.34
N VAL A 198 2.10 7.21 -21.02
CA VAL A 198 2.35 8.51 -20.35
C VAL A 198 3.82 8.97 -20.40
N GLY A 199 4.74 8.19 -20.99
CA GLY A 199 6.14 8.55 -21.18
C GLY A 199 6.98 8.64 -19.89
N ARG A 200 6.48 8.20 -18.76
CA ARG A 200 7.19 8.20 -17.47
C ARG A 200 6.76 7.04 -16.58
N VAL A 201 7.59 6.67 -15.64
CA VAL A 201 7.17 5.83 -14.51
C VAL A 201 6.37 6.65 -13.49
N GLY A 202 5.57 5.97 -12.68
CA GLY A 202 4.81 6.63 -11.62
C GLY A 202 5.70 7.01 -10.43
N LEU A 203 5.23 7.96 -9.66
CA LEU A 203 5.81 8.37 -8.38
C LEU A 203 4.88 7.95 -7.23
N GLY A 204 5.40 7.89 -6.01
CA GLY A 204 4.59 7.62 -4.82
C GLY A 204 3.42 8.60 -4.67
N GLU A 205 3.63 9.85 -5.07
CA GLU A 205 2.62 10.91 -5.04
C GLU A 205 1.44 10.64 -5.99
N ASP A 206 1.69 10.08 -7.20
CA ASP A 206 0.61 9.73 -8.13
C ASP A 206 -0.38 8.76 -7.44
N ILE A 207 0.17 7.77 -6.72
CA ILE A 207 -0.63 6.77 -6.00
C ILE A 207 -1.30 7.40 -4.77
N ALA A 208 -0.60 8.25 -4.04
CA ALA A 208 -1.13 8.93 -2.87
C ALA A 208 -2.36 9.79 -3.20
N ARG A 209 -2.38 10.47 -4.35
CA ARG A 209 -3.53 11.25 -4.83
C ARG A 209 -4.77 10.39 -5.05
N GLN A 210 -4.61 9.19 -5.63
CA GLN A 210 -5.72 8.26 -5.77
C GLN A 210 -6.19 7.70 -4.42
N ILE A 211 -5.26 7.43 -3.49
CA ILE A 211 -5.61 7.00 -2.13
C ILE A 211 -6.40 8.10 -1.41
N LEU A 212 -6.01 9.38 -1.55
CA LEU A 212 -6.76 10.51 -1.02
C LEU A 212 -8.18 10.57 -1.61
N THR A 213 -8.35 10.30 -2.91
CA THR A 213 -9.67 10.20 -3.55
C THR A 213 -10.53 9.12 -2.88
N PHE A 214 -9.97 7.95 -2.54
CA PHE A 214 -10.70 6.91 -1.81
C PHE A 214 -11.06 7.33 -0.37
N MET A 215 -10.29 8.19 0.25
CA MET A 215 -10.65 8.73 1.57
C MET A 215 -11.81 9.72 1.48
N THR A 216 -11.85 10.57 0.45
CA THR A 216 -12.71 11.75 0.35
C THR A 216 -13.98 11.54 -0.47
N VAL A 217 -13.98 10.63 -1.45
CA VAL A 217 -15.15 10.34 -2.30
C VAL A 217 -16.01 9.25 -1.64
N GLY A 218 -17.11 9.68 -1.01
CA GLY A 218 -18.00 8.82 -0.22
C GLY A 218 -18.75 7.75 -1.02
N PHE A 219 -18.74 7.79 -2.36
CA PHE A 219 -19.42 6.83 -3.23
C PHE A 219 -18.50 5.73 -3.76
N ALA A 220 -17.18 5.79 -3.47
CA ALA A 220 -16.21 4.81 -3.92
C ALA A 220 -16.04 3.69 -2.88
N THR A 221 -16.54 2.49 -3.18
CA THR A 221 -16.30 1.25 -2.42
C THR A 221 -16.28 0.03 -3.33
N GLY A 222 -15.58 -1.03 -2.98
CA GLY A 222 -15.42 -2.25 -3.78
C GLY A 222 -14.65 -2.06 -5.08
N SER A 223 -14.04 -0.89 -5.28
CA SER A 223 -13.35 -0.55 -6.52
C SER A 223 -11.89 -0.98 -6.49
N VAL A 224 -11.39 -1.38 -7.67
CA VAL A 224 -9.96 -1.56 -7.94
C VAL A 224 -9.56 -0.57 -9.01
N VAL A 225 -8.68 0.36 -8.69
CA VAL A 225 -8.16 1.34 -9.65
C VAL A 225 -6.75 0.96 -10.07
N TYR A 226 -6.56 0.71 -11.36
CA TYR A 226 -5.25 0.48 -11.96
C TYR A 226 -4.66 1.85 -12.32
N LEU A 227 -3.55 2.20 -11.66
CA LEU A 227 -2.85 3.47 -11.89
C LEU A 227 -1.42 3.14 -12.33
N ASP A 228 -1.25 2.94 -13.63
CA ASP A 228 -0.09 2.27 -14.22
C ASP A 228 0.52 2.99 -15.43
N GLY A 229 0.06 4.20 -15.72
CA GLY A 229 0.56 4.97 -16.86
C GLY A 229 0.21 4.39 -18.24
N GLY A 230 -0.84 3.57 -18.30
CA GLY A 230 -1.27 2.87 -19.51
C GLY A 230 -0.55 1.53 -19.71
N GLY A 231 0.16 1.04 -18.70
CA GLY A 231 0.91 -0.22 -18.77
C GLY A 231 0.06 -1.45 -19.05
N LEU A 232 -1.25 -1.42 -18.81
CA LEU A 232 -2.16 -2.53 -19.09
C LEU A 232 -2.64 -2.58 -20.56
N VAL A 233 -2.48 -1.51 -21.32
CA VAL A 233 -3.02 -1.42 -22.69
C VAL A 233 -1.93 -1.43 -23.77
N VAL A 234 -0.66 -1.66 -23.39
CA VAL A 234 0.50 -1.76 -24.28
C VAL A 234 1.25 -3.07 -24.11
#